data_c9c13e323207e919082049681aead009
#
_entry.id   c9c13e323207e919082049681aead009
#
_cell.length_a   1.000
_cell.length_b   1.000
_cell.length_c   1.000
_cell.angle_alpha   90.00
_cell.angle_beta   90.00
_cell.angle_gamma   90.00
#
_symmetry.space_group_name_H-M   'P 1'
#
loop_
_entity.id
_entity.type
_entity.pdbx_description
1 polymer ?
#
loop_
_entity_poly.entity_id
_entity_poly.type
_entity_poly.pdbx_seq_one_letter_code
_entity_poly.pdbx_strand_id
1 'polypeptide(L)'
;MELFKGQSLLEFTERFKTDLDCEEYLASIKWEDGYCCRKCGHKKYQVRKDFSRTCNICGDTESPTTGTLFHRLKFGLRKAFYICFEMSTTTKSLSASQVARRYEISRQTAHYFMQKVREAMKSSESHKMDDLGFQSLI
;
A
#
# COMPACT_ATOMS: atom_id res chain seq x y z
N MET A 1 10.89 4.99 4.31
CA MET A 1 9.68 4.28 4.78
C MET A 1 9.85 3.88 6.23
N GLU A 2 9.43 4.76 7.09
CA GLU A 2 9.63 4.57 8.53
C GLU A 2 8.75 3.48 9.13
N LEU A 3 7.62 3.20 8.50
CA LEU A 3 6.69 2.20 9.01
C LEU A 3 7.31 0.82 9.14
N PHE A 4 8.20 0.46 8.19
CA PHE A 4 8.87 -0.83 8.20
C PHE A 4 10.26 -0.79 8.81
N LYS A 5 10.70 0.39 9.18
CA LYS A 5 12.01 0.58 9.78
C LYS A 5 12.04 -0.05 11.18
N GLY A 6 12.99 -0.91 11.40
CA GLY A 6 13.09 -1.62 12.68
C GLY A 6 12.21 -2.86 12.78
N GLN A 7 11.33 -3.13 11.81
CA GLN A 7 10.58 -4.37 11.77
C GLN A 7 11.42 -5.49 11.17
N SER A 8 11.38 -6.65 11.80
CA SER A 8 12.03 -7.84 11.24
C SER A 8 11.13 -8.46 10.17
N LEU A 9 11.74 -9.29 9.32
CA LEU A 9 10.98 -10.05 8.33
C LEU A 9 9.90 -10.92 8.99
N LEU A 10 10.22 -11.48 10.17
CA LEU A 10 9.27 -12.30 10.92
C LEU A 10 8.05 -11.48 11.36
N GLU A 11 8.27 -10.32 11.92
CA GLU A 11 7.19 -9.43 12.35
C GLU A 11 6.31 -9.01 11.18
N PHE A 12 6.94 -8.68 10.06
CA PHE A 12 6.23 -8.31 8.86
C PHE A 12 5.38 -9.47 8.33
N THR A 13 5.96 -10.67 8.28
CA THR A 13 5.28 -11.89 7.82
C THR A 13 4.08 -12.23 8.71
N GLU A 14 4.23 -12.07 10.02
CA GLU A 14 3.15 -12.30 10.98
C GLU A 14 2.00 -11.31 10.79
N ARG A 15 2.34 -10.06 10.50
CA ARG A 15 1.36 -8.98 10.35
C ARG A 15 0.58 -9.07 9.03
N PHE A 16 1.25 -9.44 7.95
CA PHE A 16 0.68 -9.45 6.60
C PHE A 16 0.72 -10.85 6.01
N LYS A 17 -0.22 -11.70 6.41
CA LYS A 17 -0.30 -13.09 5.94
C LYS A 17 -1.10 -13.25 4.66
N THR A 18 -2.06 -12.37 4.42
CA THR A 18 -2.97 -12.45 3.28
C THR A 18 -3.13 -11.08 2.63
N ASP A 19 -3.72 -11.05 1.44
CA ASP A 19 -4.09 -9.79 0.78
C ASP A 19 -5.10 -9.01 1.62
N LEU A 20 -6.00 -9.70 2.31
CA LEU A 20 -6.98 -9.05 3.18
C LEU A 20 -6.34 -8.33 4.35
N ASP A 21 -5.29 -8.90 4.92
CA ASP A 21 -4.53 -8.24 6.00
C ASP A 21 -3.96 -6.91 5.50
N CYS A 22 -3.45 -6.91 4.27
CA CYS A 22 -2.91 -5.70 3.66
C CYS A 22 -4.01 -4.67 3.40
N GLU A 23 -5.17 -5.10 2.93
CA GLU A 23 -6.29 -4.22 2.68
C GLU A 23 -6.85 -3.62 3.96
N GLU A 24 -6.94 -4.42 5.02
CA GLU A 24 -7.35 -3.93 6.33
C GLU A 24 -6.40 -2.83 6.83
N TYR A 25 -5.11 -3.06 6.67
CA TYR A 25 -4.09 -2.10 7.07
C TYR A 25 -4.22 -0.78 6.29
N LEU A 26 -4.37 -0.87 4.97
CA LEU A 26 -4.56 0.32 4.13
C LEU A 26 -5.84 1.07 4.48
N ALA A 27 -6.91 0.34 4.76
CA ALA A 27 -8.18 0.94 5.18
C ALA A 27 -8.02 1.69 6.50
N SER A 28 -7.28 1.12 7.45
CA SER A 28 -7.05 1.76 8.75
C SER A 28 -6.30 3.08 8.63
N ILE A 29 -5.37 3.17 7.69
CA ILE A 29 -4.62 4.40 7.43
C ILE A 29 -5.48 5.41 6.68
N LYS A 30 -6.14 4.95 5.62
CA LYS A 30 -6.91 5.82 4.72
C LYS A 30 -8.04 6.54 5.44
N TRP A 31 -8.72 5.82 6.33
CA TRP A 31 -9.85 6.37 7.05
C TRP A 31 -9.57 6.53 8.55
N GLU A 32 -8.32 6.81 8.88
CA GLU A 32 -7.87 7.04 10.25
C GLU A 32 -8.65 8.18 10.93
N ASP A 33 -8.90 9.25 10.18
CA ASP A 33 -9.64 10.42 10.68
C ASP A 33 -11.14 10.32 10.43
N GLY A 34 -11.62 9.16 10.03
CA GLY A 34 -13.02 8.92 9.72
C GLY A 34 -13.31 8.90 8.23
N TYR A 35 -14.49 8.41 7.89
CA TYR A 35 -14.92 8.30 6.50
C TYR A 35 -15.66 9.55 6.05
N CYS A 36 -15.36 9.98 4.83
CA CYS A 36 -16.10 11.02 4.15
C CYS A 36 -16.22 10.61 2.67
N CYS A 37 -17.44 10.54 2.14
CA CYS A 37 -17.64 10.15 0.75
C CYS A 37 -16.98 11.15 -0.19
N ARG A 38 -16.17 10.67 -1.11
CA ARG A 38 -15.47 11.51 -2.08
C ARG A 38 -16.40 12.18 -3.10
N LYS A 39 -17.62 11.65 -3.27
CA LYS A 39 -18.60 12.20 -4.22
C LYS A 39 -19.63 13.13 -3.59
N CYS A 40 -20.24 12.71 -2.46
CA CYS A 40 -21.32 13.48 -1.85
C CYS A 40 -20.98 14.04 -0.47
N GLY A 41 -19.84 13.68 0.11
CA GLY A 41 -19.41 14.17 1.41
C GLY A 41 -20.10 13.54 2.61
N HIS A 42 -20.97 12.56 2.40
CA HIS A 42 -21.68 11.89 3.50
C HIS A 42 -20.72 11.04 4.33
N LYS A 43 -21.00 10.90 5.62
CA LYS A 43 -20.09 10.23 6.55
C LYS A 43 -20.50 8.81 6.93
N LYS A 44 -21.73 8.41 6.62
CA LYS A 44 -22.21 7.05 6.92
C LYS A 44 -21.89 6.10 5.78
N TYR A 45 -21.44 4.91 6.14
CA TYR A 45 -20.94 3.94 5.17
C TYR A 45 -21.22 2.51 5.62
N GLN A 46 -21.05 1.58 4.68
CA GLN A 46 -21.03 0.15 4.94
C GLN A 46 -19.66 -0.39 4.53
N VAL A 47 -19.12 -1.31 5.35
CA VAL A 47 -17.84 -1.96 5.07
C VAL A 47 -18.11 -3.26 4.32
N ARG A 48 -17.37 -3.46 3.22
CA ARG A 48 -17.42 -4.70 2.45
C ARG A 48 -16.38 -5.69 2.94
N LYS A 49 -16.44 -6.92 2.40
CA LYS A 49 -15.52 -8.00 2.80
C LYS A 49 -14.05 -7.67 2.53
N ASP A 50 -13.78 -6.87 1.50
CA ASP A 50 -12.43 -6.44 1.12
C ASP A 50 -12.02 -5.12 1.78
N PHE A 51 -12.75 -4.71 2.82
CA PHE A 51 -12.55 -3.45 3.54
C PHE A 51 -12.83 -2.20 2.73
N SER A 52 -13.44 -2.33 1.55
CA SER A 52 -13.96 -1.19 0.80
C SER A 52 -15.14 -0.59 1.54
N ARG A 53 -15.35 0.71 1.39
CA ARG A 53 -16.46 1.42 2.03
C ARG A 53 -17.44 1.94 0.98
N THR A 54 -18.71 1.67 1.19
CA THR A 54 -19.80 2.11 0.31
C THR A 54 -20.60 3.18 1.01
N CYS A 55 -20.76 4.34 0.36
CA CYS A 55 -21.58 5.44 0.90
C CYS A 55 -23.05 5.02 0.98
N ASN A 56 -23.67 5.30 2.11
CA ASN A 56 -25.08 4.97 2.32
C ASN A 56 -26.05 5.84 1.51
N ILE A 57 -25.59 6.97 1.02
CA ILE A 57 -26.44 7.92 0.28
C ILE A 57 -26.30 7.73 -1.23
N CYS A 58 -25.10 7.89 -1.77
CA CYS A 58 -24.90 7.85 -3.23
C CYS A 58 -24.48 6.47 -3.74
N GLY A 59 -24.14 5.53 -2.86
CA GLY A 59 -23.74 4.19 -3.26
C GLY A 59 -22.34 4.07 -3.83
N ASP A 60 -21.53 5.13 -3.80
CA ASP A 60 -20.17 5.08 -4.28
C ASP A 60 -19.32 4.17 -3.40
N THR A 61 -18.57 3.27 -4.03
CA THR A 61 -17.68 2.35 -3.32
C THR A 61 -16.22 2.79 -3.55
N GLU A 62 -15.50 2.94 -2.45
CA GLU A 62 -14.08 3.30 -2.50
C GLU A 62 -13.28 2.18 -1.86
N SER A 63 -12.28 1.65 -2.59
CA SER A 63 -11.41 0.60 -2.06
C SER A 63 -10.25 1.21 -1.26
N PRO A 64 -9.66 0.44 -0.32
CA PRO A 64 -8.49 0.93 0.43
C PRO A 64 -7.30 1.29 -0.45
N THR A 65 -7.19 0.70 -1.64
CA THR A 65 -6.07 0.94 -2.56
C THR A 65 -6.29 2.14 -3.48
N THR A 66 -7.52 2.63 -3.60
CA THR A 66 -7.84 3.76 -4.49
C THR A 66 -7.02 5.00 -4.12
N GLY A 67 -6.37 5.60 -5.10
CA GLY A 67 -5.56 6.80 -4.88
C GLY A 67 -4.19 6.52 -4.29
N THR A 68 -3.79 5.26 -4.15
CA THR A 68 -2.49 4.87 -3.62
C THR A 68 -1.63 4.25 -4.71
N LEU A 69 -0.37 4.00 -4.40
CA LEU A 69 0.53 3.31 -5.34
C LEU A 69 0.13 1.85 -5.57
N PHE A 70 -0.74 1.30 -4.71
CA PHE A 70 -1.25 -0.06 -4.82
C PHE A 70 -2.52 -0.17 -5.68
N HIS A 71 -2.94 0.92 -6.29
CA HIS A 71 -4.14 0.94 -7.12
C HIS A 71 -3.91 0.20 -8.44
N ARG A 72 -4.85 -0.64 -8.82
CA ARG A 72 -4.81 -1.39 -10.09
C ARG A 72 -3.55 -2.22 -10.27
N LEU A 73 -3.15 -2.92 -9.22
CA LEU A 73 -2.02 -3.84 -9.31
C LEU A 73 -2.35 -5.02 -10.22
N LYS A 74 -1.35 -5.45 -11.00
CA LYS A 74 -1.45 -6.65 -11.84
C LYS A 74 -1.09 -7.92 -11.08
N PHE A 75 -0.75 -7.81 -9.81
CA PHE A 75 -0.38 -8.92 -8.94
C PHE A 75 -0.92 -8.68 -7.54
N GLY A 76 -0.81 -9.68 -6.67
CA GLY A 76 -1.41 -9.62 -5.34
C GLY A 76 -0.87 -8.50 -4.47
N LEU A 77 -1.73 -7.93 -3.64
CA LEU A 77 -1.38 -6.84 -2.74
C LEU A 77 -0.30 -7.26 -1.73
N ARG A 78 -0.35 -8.50 -1.26
CA ARG A 78 0.65 -9.02 -0.34
C ARG A 78 2.05 -8.97 -0.96
N LYS A 79 2.18 -9.39 -2.22
CA LYS A 79 3.45 -9.32 -2.95
C LYS A 79 3.95 -7.87 -3.05
N ALA A 80 3.04 -6.94 -3.32
CA ALA A 80 3.38 -5.52 -3.40
C ALA A 80 3.91 -5.01 -2.05
N PHE A 81 3.31 -5.41 -0.95
CA PHE A 81 3.77 -5.03 0.39
C PHE A 81 5.16 -5.58 0.67
N TYR A 82 5.43 -6.84 0.29
CA TYR A 82 6.75 -7.45 0.48
C TYR A 82 7.82 -6.76 -0.36
N ILE A 83 7.50 -6.38 -1.58
CA ILE A 83 8.43 -5.63 -2.43
C ILE A 83 8.77 -4.28 -1.77
N CYS A 84 7.76 -3.57 -1.27
CA CYS A 84 7.97 -2.32 -0.54
C CYS A 84 8.84 -2.52 0.69
N PHE A 85 8.59 -3.60 1.44
CA PHE A 85 9.39 -3.92 2.62
C PHE A 85 10.85 -4.15 2.25
N GLU A 86 11.13 -4.98 1.24
CA GLU A 86 12.50 -5.24 0.81
C GLU A 86 13.20 -3.97 0.34
N MET A 87 12.52 -3.14 -0.45
CA MET A 87 13.09 -1.89 -0.95
C MET A 87 13.39 -0.89 0.15
N SER A 88 12.61 -0.91 1.23
CA SER A 88 12.80 0.03 2.34
C SER A 88 13.84 -0.43 3.36
N THR A 89 14.05 -1.73 3.50
CA THR A 89 14.95 -2.29 4.51
C THR A 89 16.31 -2.70 3.97
N THR A 90 16.40 -2.91 2.65
CA THR A 90 17.65 -3.36 2.00
C THR A 90 18.54 -2.16 1.69
N THR A 91 19.82 -2.27 2.06
CA THR A 91 20.82 -1.25 1.75
C THR A 91 21.35 -1.36 0.33
N LYS A 92 21.22 -2.55 -0.28
CA LYS A 92 21.67 -2.80 -1.66
C LYS A 92 20.51 -2.59 -2.63
N SER A 93 20.82 -2.09 -3.81
CA SER A 93 19.83 -1.93 -4.87
C SER A 93 19.30 -3.29 -5.32
N LEU A 94 17.97 -3.39 -5.41
CA LEU A 94 17.32 -4.56 -5.98
C LEU A 94 17.07 -4.31 -7.47
N SER A 95 17.30 -5.33 -8.31
CA SER A 95 16.99 -5.24 -9.72
C SER A 95 15.57 -5.75 -9.97
N ALA A 96 14.96 -5.25 -11.06
CA ALA A 96 13.64 -5.71 -11.46
C ALA A 96 13.63 -7.22 -11.76
N SER A 97 14.74 -7.74 -12.29
CA SER A 97 14.87 -9.18 -12.57
C SER A 97 14.84 -10.02 -11.30
N GLN A 98 15.50 -9.55 -10.23
CA GLN A 98 15.49 -10.23 -8.94
C GLN A 98 14.09 -10.25 -8.32
N VAL A 99 13.42 -9.12 -8.34
CA VAL A 99 12.06 -8.99 -7.82
C VAL A 99 11.08 -9.85 -8.62
N ALA A 100 11.19 -9.82 -9.94
CA ALA A 100 10.34 -10.63 -10.81
C ALA A 100 10.47 -12.13 -10.49
N ARG A 101 11.69 -12.57 -10.26
CA ARG A 101 11.97 -13.98 -9.94
C ARG A 101 11.44 -14.37 -8.56
N ARG A 102 11.68 -13.52 -7.55
CA ARG A 102 11.26 -13.80 -6.18
C ARG A 102 9.76 -13.87 -6.01
N TYR A 103 9.05 -12.99 -6.70
CA TYR A 103 7.60 -12.85 -6.51
C TYR A 103 6.79 -13.42 -7.65
N GLU A 104 7.45 -14.07 -8.60
CA GLU A 104 6.79 -14.73 -9.73
C GLU A 104 5.89 -13.78 -10.51
N ILE A 105 6.42 -12.61 -10.83
CA ILE A 105 5.75 -11.60 -11.66
C ILE A 105 6.64 -11.30 -12.85
N SER A 106 6.08 -10.66 -13.88
CA SER A 106 6.88 -10.29 -15.06
C SER A 106 7.89 -9.22 -14.71
N ARG A 107 9.02 -9.22 -15.40
CA ARG A 107 10.06 -8.21 -15.21
C ARG A 107 9.54 -6.80 -15.46
N GLN A 108 8.69 -6.65 -16.46
CA GLN A 108 8.10 -5.35 -16.78
C GLN A 108 7.20 -4.85 -15.66
N THR A 109 6.35 -5.74 -15.12
CA THR A 109 5.50 -5.41 -13.98
C THR A 109 6.33 -5.03 -12.76
N ALA A 110 7.38 -5.80 -12.47
CA ALA A 110 8.30 -5.51 -11.36
C ALA A 110 8.97 -4.15 -11.55
N HIS A 111 9.45 -3.86 -12.75
CA HIS A 111 10.11 -2.59 -13.07
C HIS A 111 9.19 -1.40 -12.84
N TYR A 112 7.97 -1.44 -13.35
CA TYR A 112 7.01 -0.35 -13.19
C TYR A 112 6.62 -0.13 -11.73
N PHE A 113 6.37 -1.21 -11.01
CA PHE A 113 5.99 -1.09 -9.61
C PHE A 113 7.14 -0.53 -8.77
N MET A 114 8.36 -1.04 -8.96
CA MET A 114 9.54 -0.56 -8.25
C MET A 114 9.81 0.91 -8.52
N GLN A 115 9.55 1.35 -9.76
CA GLN A 115 9.70 2.76 -10.12
C GLN A 115 8.70 3.64 -9.35
N LYS A 116 7.45 3.19 -9.22
CA LYS A 116 6.44 3.89 -8.42
C LYS A 116 6.85 4.00 -6.96
N VAL A 117 7.39 2.90 -6.40
CA VAL A 117 7.87 2.90 -5.02
C VAL A 117 9.01 3.89 -4.84
N ARG A 118 9.98 3.91 -5.76
CA ARG A 118 11.11 4.84 -5.68
C ARG A 118 10.67 6.29 -5.75
N GLU A 119 9.73 6.60 -6.62
CA GLU A 119 9.18 7.96 -6.72
C GLU A 119 8.45 8.37 -5.44
N ALA A 120 7.68 7.46 -4.86
CA ALA A 120 7.00 7.73 -3.60
C ALA A 120 7.98 7.91 -2.45
N MET A 121 9.08 7.14 -2.43
CA MET A 121 10.14 7.30 -1.44
C MET A 121 10.81 8.67 -1.55
N LYS A 122 11.07 9.14 -2.76
CA LYS A 122 11.63 10.47 -3.00
C LYS A 122 10.71 11.57 -2.50
N SER A 123 9.40 11.45 -2.78
CA SER A 123 8.40 12.38 -2.27
C SER A 123 8.39 12.40 -0.76
N SER A 124 8.47 11.23 -0.14
CA SER A 124 8.53 11.08 1.31
C SER A 124 9.76 11.78 1.90
N GLU A 125 10.92 11.62 1.27
CA GLU A 125 12.15 12.26 1.71
C GLU A 125 12.11 13.78 1.55
N SER A 126 11.46 14.27 0.49
CA SER A 126 11.33 15.70 0.27
C SER A 126 10.33 16.35 1.22
N HIS A 127 9.40 15.58 1.77
CA HIS A 127 8.43 16.03 2.76
C HIS A 127 8.90 15.60 4.16
N LYS A 128 9.92 16.25 4.67
CA LYS A 128 10.55 15.92 5.97
C LYS A 128 9.60 15.94 7.17
N MET A 129 8.38 16.37 6.97
CA MET A 129 7.37 16.45 8.02
C MET A 129 6.63 15.14 8.23
N ASP A 130 6.88 14.16 7.38
CA ASP A 130 6.15 12.91 7.42
C ASP A 130 6.96 11.87 8.19
N ASP A 131 6.62 11.71 9.45
CA ASP A 131 7.26 10.72 10.31
C ASP A 131 6.85 9.29 9.95
N LEU A 132 5.88 9.15 9.06
CA LEU A 132 5.32 7.87 8.66
C LEU A 132 5.55 7.65 7.17
N GLY A 133 6.79 7.39 6.79
CA GLY A 133 7.19 7.28 5.41
C GLY A 133 6.34 6.34 4.56
N PHE A 134 5.81 5.26 5.16
CA PHE A 134 4.93 4.36 4.42
C PHE A 134 3.57 4.99 4.13
N GLN A 135 3.07 5.81 5.04
CA GLN A 135 1.79 6.50 4.81
C GLN A 135 1.90 7.50 3.67
N SER A 136 3.04 8.14 3.48
CA SER A 136 3.23 9.05 2.36
C SER A 136 3.37 8.33 1.03
N LEU A 137 3.62 7.01 1.01
CA LEU A 137 3.56 6.19 -0.19
C LEU A 137 2.12 5.91 -0.63
N ILE A 138 1.19 6.06 0.27
CA ILE A 138 -0.22 5.80 0.04
C ILE A 138 -0.92 7.07 -0.42
#